data_fd1c10d2fa53fa92bb65896e02e35804
#
_entry.id   fd1c10d2fa53fa92bb65896e02e35804
#
_cell.length_a   1.000
_cell.length_b   1.000
_cell.length_c   1.000
_cell.angle_alpha   90.00
_cell.angle_beta   90.00
_cell.angle_gamma   90.00
#
_symmetry.space_group_name_H-M   'P 1'
#
loop_
_entity.id
_entity.type
_entity.pdbx_description
1 polymer ?
#
loop_
_entity_poly.entity_id
_entity_poly.type
_entity_poly.pdbx_seq_one_letter_code
_entity_poly.pdbx_strand_id
1 'polypeptide(L)'
;VFSQTQKLLYFNDDSDGDGACANAKSARIHIPVLLPGVYYIVTDAEKNGNISLSINGRLLAQTGDTKALAIDAGTYKAGLFFSDPRDTSVDYTDAYPARPANDVFYKLVLQKEMDVVFSHCGSELEDTYMSILNGAGELLYSNDDYAGEGQCENEKHARIEVKKLPSGTYYVVSEGSVDNGRITTTIEAPNFS
;
A
#
# COMPACT_ATOMS: atom_id res chain seq x y z
N VAL A 1 -10.23 27.51 -0.91
CA VAL A 1 -9.15 26.74 -1.54
C VAL A 1 -9.07 27.11 -3.00
N PHE A 2 -7.89 27.39 -3.49
CA PHE A 2 -7.63 27.77 -4.87
C PHE A 2 -6.65 26.81 -5.51
N SER A 3 -6.78 26.62 -6.83
CA SER A 3 -5.77 25.90 -7.63
C SER A 3 -4.49 26.74 -7.80
N GLN A 4 -3.43 26.13 -8.33
CA GLN A 4 -2.19 26.81 -8.69
C GLN A 4 -2.42 28.02 -9.64
N THR A 5 -3.45 27.98 -10.48
CA THR A 5 -3.84 29.07 -11.39
C THR A 5 -4.78 30.09 -10.74
N GLN A 6 -4.89 30.07 -9.42
CA GLN A 6 -5.73 30.95 -8.60
C GLN A 6 -7.25 30.82 -8.92
N LYS A 7 -7.68 29.73 -9.51
CA LYS A 7 -9.11 29.44 -9.68
C LYS A 7 -9.70 28.98 -8.34
N LEU A 8 -10.77 29.58 -7.89
CA LEU A 8 -11.53 29.15 -6.72
C LEU A 8 -12.12 27.76 -6.98
N LEU A 9 -11.82 26.81 -6.08
CA LEU A 9 -12.31 25.43 -6.15
C LEU A 9 -13.37 25.16 -5.08
N TYR A 10 -13.08 25.55 -3.83
CA TYR A 10 -13.94 25.29 -2.69
C TYR A 10 -13.92 26.50 -1.76
N PHE A 11 -15.10 26.83 -1.19
CA PHE A 11 -15.22 27.80 -0.12
C PHE A 11 -16.29 27.36 0.88
N ASN A 12 -16.18 27.82 2.09
CA ASN A 12 -17.18 27.63 3.13
C ASN A 12 -17.01 28.74 4.15
N ASP A 13 -18.11 29.22 4.71
CA ASP A 13 -18.15 30.24 5.74
C ASP A 13 -18.48 29.60 7.11
N ASP A 14 -19.60 28.89 7.21
CA ASP A 14 -20.03 28.22 8.43
C ASP A 14 -20.04 26.69 8.26
N SER A 15 -19.72 25.94 9.31
CA SER A 15 -19.95 24.50 9.32
C SER A 15 -21.41 24.24 9.71
N ASP A 16 -22.14 23.53 8.85
CA ASP A 16 -23.59 23.26 9.00
C ASP A 16 -23.92 22.25 10.14
N GLY A 17 -23.16 22.27 11.24
CA GLY A 17 -23.48 21.51 12.43
C GLY A 17 -23.24 20.00 12.34
N ASP A 18 -22.32 19.56 11.50
CA ASP A 18 -21.89 18.13 11.39
C ASP A 18 -21.13 17.62 12.64
N GLY A 19 -21.06 18.44 13.70
CA GLY A 19 -20.41 18.11 14.97
C GLY A 19 -18.88 18.11 14.93
N ALA A 20 -18.26 18.36 13.79
CA ALA A 20 -16.82 18.29 13.63
C ALA A 20 -16.08 19.57 14.07
N CYS A 21 -16.79 20.70 14.11
CA CYS A 21 -16.30 21.95 14.70
C CYS A 21 -17.04 22.25 16.01
N ALA A 22 -16.29 22.64 17.03
CA ALA A 22 -16.88 23.02 18.33
C ALA A 22 -17.78 24.27 18.24
N ASN A 23 -17.60 25.07 17.19
CA ASN A 23 -18.38 26.25 16.90
C ASN A 23 -18.93 26.16 15.46
N ALA A 24 -20.26 26.19 15.31
CA ALA A 24 -20.97 26.16 14.04
C ALA A 24 -20.57 27.29 13.06
N LYS A 25 -20.07 28.42 13.59
CA LYS A 25 -19.56 29.56 12.81
C LYS A 25 -18.10 29.38 12.34
N SER A 26 -17.50 28.22 12.58
CA SER A 26 -16.17 27.91 12.07
C SER A 26 -16.29 27.20 10.73
N ALA A 27 -15.58 27.67 9.73
CA ALA A 27 -15.60 27.09 8.39
C ALA A 27 -14.94 25.71 8.36
N ARG A 28 -15.55 24.77 7.66
CA ARG A 28 -15.01 23.45 7.36
C ARG A 28 -15.25 23.09 5.91
N ILE A 29 -14.20 22.66 5.23
CA ILE A 29 -14.30 22.15 3.86
C ILE A 29 -13.85 20.68 3.88
N HIS A 30 -14.77 19.80 3.48
CA HIS A 30 -14.45 18.38 3.21
C HIS A 30 -14.33 18.18 1.71
N ILE A 31 -13.15 17.74 1.27
CA ILE A 31 -12.89 17.44 -0.13
C ILE A 31 -12.67 15.92 -0.22
N PRO A 32 -13.62 15.17 -0.78
CA PRO A 32 -13.52 13.70 -0.82
C PRO A 32 -12.31 13.22 -1.62
N VAL A 33 -11.92 13.95 -2.68
CA VAL A 33 -10.74 13.63 -3.50
C VAL A 33 -10.09 14.94 -3.93
N LEU A 34 -8.81 15.11 -3.59
CA LEU A 34 -7.97 16.20 -4.08
C LEU A 34 -6.84 15.61 -4.93
N LEU A 35 -6.83 15.93 -6.22
CA LEU A 35 -5.80 15.42 -7.14
C LEU A 35 -4.41 15.97 -6.77
N PRO A 36 -3.32 15.28 -7.15
CA PRO A 36 -1.98 15.82 -6.95
C PRO A 36 -1.83 17.21 -7.55
N GLY A 37 -1.26 18.16 -6.81
CA GLY A 37 -1.09 19.53 -7.28
C GLY A 37 -0.72 20.49 -6.17
N VAL A 38 -0.54 21.77 -6.56
CA VAL A 38 -0.32 22.88 -5.62
C VAL A 38 -1.64 23.59 -5.40
N TYR A 39 -1.98 23.77 -4.13
CA TYR A 39 -3.21 24.43 -3.72
C TYR A 39 -2.91 25.53 -2.73
N TYR A 40 -3.68 26.60 -2.80
CA TYR A 40 -3.59 27.72 -1.86
C TYR A 40 -4.85 27.74 -0.98
N ILE A 41 -4.66 27.84 0.30
CA ILE A 41 -5.75 27.95 1.28
C ILE A 41 -5.68 29.36 1.83
N VAL A 42 -6.78 30.08 1.67
CA VAL A 42 -6.97 31.42 2.22
C VAL A 42 -7.98 31.30 3.34
N THR A 43 -7.64 31.84 4.50
CA THR A 43 -8.51 31.92 5.68
C THR A 43 -8.70 33.38 6.04
N ASP A 44 -9.92 33.77 6.29
CA ASP A 44 -10.30 35.09 6.78
C ASP A 44 -11.39 34.99 7.85
N ALA A 45 -11.72 36.09 8.45
CA ALA A 45 -12.77 36.19 9.46
C ALA A 45 -13.47 37.56 9.36
N GLU A 46 -14.75 37.61 9.71
CA GLU A 46 -15.53 38.85 9.72
C GLU A 46 -14.95 39.94 10.67
N LYS A 47 -14.22 39.52 11.69
CA LYS A 47 -13.58 40.41 12.69
C LYS A 47 -12.12 39.99 12.89
N ASN A 48 -11.31 40.99 13.22
CA ASN A 48 -9.93 40.75 13.58
C ASN A 48 -9.80 39.78 14.77
N GLY A 49 -8.95 38.81 14.67
CA GLY A 49 -8.73 37.80 15.70
C GLY A 49 -7.72 36.73 15.27
N ASN A 50 -7.53 35.76 16.13
CA ASN A 50 -6.69 34.59 15.83
C ASN A 50 -7.51 33.55 15.05
N ILE A 51 -6.95 33.07 13.94
CA ILE A 51 -7.50 31.98 13.14
C ILE A 51 -6.57 30.77 13.28
N SER A 52 -7.15 29.62 13.64
CA SER A 52 -6.46 28.34 13.63
C SER A 52 -6.89 27.56 12.40
N LEU A 53 -5.92 27.13 11.57
CA LEU A 53 -6.15 26.26 10.43
C LEU A 53 -5.62 24.87 10.74
N SER A 54 -6.47 23.85 10.58
CA SER A 54 -6.06 22.44 10.58
C SER A 54 -6.33 21.84 9.21
N ILE A 55 -5.33 21.13 8.68
CA ILE A 55 -5.44 20.38 7.42
C ILE A 55 -5.18 18.93 7.74
N ASN A 56 -6.19 18.08 7.54
CA ASN A 56 -6.08 16.65 7.69
C ASN A 56 -6.39 16.00 6.34
N GLY A 57 -5.50 15.16 5.88
CA GLY A 57 -5.68 14.44 4.63
C GLY A 57 -5.08 13.05 4.72
N ARG A 58 -5.69 12.12 3.99
CA ARG A 58 -5.14 10.80 3.74
C ARG A 58 -4.73 10.74 2.28
N LEU A 59 -3.60 10.15 1.97
CA LEU A 59 -3.27 9.76 0.60
C LEU A 59 -4.28 8.70 0.14
N LEU A 60 -4.94 8.95 -1.00
CA LEU A 60 -5.93 8.01 -1.55
C LEU A 60 -5.27 6.78 -2.18
N ALA A 61 -4.01 6.91 -2.57
CA ALA A 61 -3.22 5.82 -3.08
C ALA A 61 -1.74 6.14 -2.84
N GLN A 62 -1.07 5.32 -2.05
CA GLN A 62 0.38 5.40 -1.92
C GLN A 62 1.06 4.34 -2.80
N THR A 63 2.37 4.46 -3.00
CA THR A 63 3.16 3.46 -3.70
C THR A 63 2.98 2.10 -3.02
N GLY A 64 2.55 1.12 -3.78
CA GLY A 64 2.22 -0.21 -3.29
C GLY A 64 0.73 -0.47 -3.01
N ASP A 65 -0.12 0.56 -2.92
CA ASP A 65 -1.54 0.40 -2.57
C ASP A 65 -2.38 -0.32 -3.64
N THR A 66 -1.93 -0.28 -4.88
CA THR A 66 -2.61 -0.97 -6.00
C THR A 66 -1.59 -1.54 -6.98
N LYS A 67 -2.04 -2.47 -7.83
CA LYS A 67 -1.20 -3.02 -8.92
C LYS A 67 -0.59 -1.93 -9.81
N ALA A 68 -1.32 -0.84 -10.09
CA ALA A 68 -0.84 0.27 -10.92
C ALA A 68 0.26 1.09 -10.23
N LEU A 69 0.28 1.09 -8.91
CA LEU A 69 1.24 1.78 -8.06
C LEU A 69 2.23 0.83 -7.39
N ALA A 70 2.34 -0.40 -7.88
CA ALA A 70 3.19 -1.43 -7.28
C ALA A 70 4.63 -0.93 -7.06
N ILE A 71 5.18 -1.28 -5.91
CA ILE A 71 6.58 -1.01 -5.57
C ILE A 71 7.47 -1.81 -6.54
N ASP A 72 8.44 -1.16 -7.15
CA ASP A 72 9.37 -1.82 -8.05
C ASP A 72 10.36 -2.71 -7.25
N ALA A 73 10.14 -4.02 -7.29
CA ALA A 73 11.04 -5.01 -6.70
C ALA A 73 12.23 -5.34 -7.60
N GLY A 74 12.32 -4.72 -8.78
CA GLY A 74 13.45 -4.78 -9.68
C GLY A 74 13.27 -5.67 -10.90
N THR A 75 14.29 -5.60 -11.76
CA THR A 75 14.40 -6.40 -12.99
C THR A 75 15.65 -7.27 -12.92
N TYR A 76 15.48 -8.57 -13.00
CA TYR A 76 16.55 -9.53 -12.74
C TYR A 76 16.81 -10.47 -13.90
N LYS A 77 18.09 -10.71 -14.12
CA LYS A 77 18.65 -11.67 -15.09
C LYS A 77 19.38 -12.82 -14.39
N ALA A 78 19.92 -12.52 -13.20
CA ALA A 78 20.57 -13.44 -12.28
C ALA A 78 20.70 -12.75 -10.92
N GLY A 79 20.83 -13.51 -9.82
CA GLY A 79 21.14 -12.95 -8.50
C GLY A 79 20.01 -12.08 -7.93
N LEU A 80 18.81 -12.62 -7.82
CA LEU A 80 17.64 -11.94 -7.26
C LEU A 80 17.73 -11.89 -5.73
N PHE A 81 17.62 -10.67 -5.17
CA PHE A 81 17.33 -10.45 -3.76
C PHE A 81 16.61 -9.11 -3.61
N PHE A 82 15.47 -9.13 -2.96
CA PHE A 82 14.68 -7.95 -2.58
C PHE A 82 14.09 -8.18 -1.19
N SER A 83 14.07 -7.16 -0.35
CA SER A 83 13.39 -7.20 0.95
C SER A 83 12.87 -5.81 1.29
N ASP A 84 11.60 -5.72 1.67
CA ASP A 84 10.93 -4.46 1.99
C ASP A 84 9.90 -4.66 3.11
N PRO A 85 10.04 -3.97 4.25
CA PRO A 85 9.04 -3.97 5.32
C PRO A 85 8.01 -2.87 5.09
N ARG A 86 6.70 -3.21 5.20
CA ARG A 86 5.58 -2.26 5.12
C ARG A 86 4.59 -2.48 6.25
N ASP A 87 4.03 -1.38 6.73
CA ASP A 87 2.95 -1.41 7.71
C ASP A 87 1.61 -1.19 6.97
N THR A 88 0.85 -2.27 6.81
CA THR A 88 -0.43 -2.26 6.09
C THR A 88 -1.54 -1.56 6.87
N SER A 89 -1.33 -1.25 8.15
CA SER A 89 -2.29 -0.49 8.96
C SER A 89 -2.29 1.02 8.65
N VAL A 90 -1.28 1.50 7.90
CA VAL A 90 -1.08 2.92 7.60
C VAL A 90 -1.14 3.18 6.11
N ASP A 91 -2.14 3.94 5.67
CA ASP A 91 -2.30 4.48 4.30
C ASP A 91 -2.42 3.45 3.15
N TYR A 92 -2.67 2.16 3.46
CA TYR A 92 -2.99 1.12 2.49
C TYR A 92 -4.48 0.80 2.50
N THR A 93 -4.99 0.21 1.42
CA THR A 93 -6.39 -0.21 1.27
C THR A 93 -6.47 -1.69 0.87
N ASP A 94 -7.61 -2.31 1.12
CA ASP A 94 -7.97 -3.63 0.58
C ASP A 94 -8.32 -3.47 -0.91
N ALA A 95 -7.31 -3.59 -1.77
CA ALA A 95 -7.41 -3.40 -3.22
C ALA A 95 -7.43 -4.74 -4.00
N TYR A 96 -7.07 -5.84 -3.35
CA TYR A 96 -7.09 -7.19 -3.91
C TYR A 96 -7.98 -8.11 -3.07
N PRO A 97 -9.04 -8.69 -3.63
CA PRO A 97 -10.10 -9.33 -2.84
C PRO A 97 -9.75 -10.77 -2.40
N ALA A 98 -8.53 -11.05 -1.95
CA ALA A 98 -8.16 -12.36 -1.44
C ALA A 98 -8.47 -12.50 0.05
N ARG A 99 -8.14 -11.50 0.85
CA ARG A 99 -8.38 -11.42 2.28
C ARG A 99 -8.92 -10.03 2.65
N PRO A 100 -9.56 -9.84 3.82
CA PRO A 100 -10.13 -8.55 4.21
C PRO A 100 -9.11 -7.57 4.82
N ALA A 101 -7.82 -7.82 4.68
CA ALA A 101 -6.75 -6.95 5.14
C ALA A 101 -6.29 -6.00 4.02
N ASN A 102 -5.53 -4.97 4.37
CA ASN A 102 -4.96 -4.05 3.38
C ASN A 102 -3.76 -4.66 2.66
N ASP A 103 -3.62 -4.31 1.38
CA ASP A 103 -2.63 -4.91 0.47
C ASP A 103 -1.41 -4.03 0.24
N VAL A 104 -0.28 -4.69 -0.02
CA VAL A 104 0.90 -4.07 -0.62
C VAL A 104 1.27 -4.83 -1.88
N PHE A 105 1.32 -4.12 -3.02
CA PHE A 105 1.70 -4.67 -4.31
C PHE A 105 3.17 -4.41 -4.61
N TYR A 106 3.87 -5.45 -5.06
CA TYR A 106 5.23 -5.36 -5.57
C TYR A 106 5.26 -5.85 -7.02
N LYS A 107 6.08 -5.22 -7.85
CA LYS A 107 6.29 -5.60 -9.26
C LYS A 107 7.69 -6.15 -9.43
N LEU A 108 7.78 -7.37 -9.92
CA LEU A 108 9.01 -8.07 -10.26
C LEU A 108 9.10 -8.33 -11.77
N VAL A 109 10.25 -8.13 -12.38
CA VAL A 109 10.50 -8.50 -13.78
C VAL A 109 11.65 -9.51 -13.85
N LEU A 110 11.37 -10.68 -14.39
CA LEU A 110 12.36 -11.72 -14.67
C LEU A 110 12.71 -11.71 -16.15
N GLN A 111 13.99 -11.54 -16.47
CA GLN A 111 14.49 -11.60 -17.85
C GLN A 111 14.84 -13.03 -18.31
N LYS A 112 14.90 -13.97 -17.38
CA LYS A 112 15.13 -15.40 -17.61
C LYS A 112 14.30 -16.22 -16.65
N GLU A 113 14.05 -17.48 -17.00
CA GLU A 113 13.53 -18.49 -16.09
C GLU A 113 14.47 -18.65 -14.89
N MET A 114 13.94 -18.69 -13.69
CA MET A 114 14.69 -18.94 -12.46
C MET A 114 13.82 -19.53 -11.36
N ASP A 115 14.45 -20.19 -10.39
CA ASP A 115 13.80 -20.57 -9.15
C ASP A 115 13.68 -19.33 -8.28
N VAL A 116 12.50 -19.10 -7.70
CA VAL A 116 12.21 -17.93 -6.87
C VAL A 116 11.52 -18.36 -5.60
N VAL A 117 11.94 -17.77 -4.50
CA VAL A 117 11.28 -17.87 -3.20
C VAL A 117 10.69 -16.51 -2.84
N PHE A 118 9.43 -16.51 -2.54
CA PHE A 118 8.69 -15.38 -1.99
C PHE A 118 8.36 -15.67 -0.54
N SER A 119 8.58 -14.73 0.37
CA SER A 119 8.46 -15.02 1.79
C SER A 119 8.03 -13.80 2.61
N HIS A 120 7.20 -14.04 3.61
CA HIS A 120 6.90 -13.12 4.71
C HIS A 120 7.60 -13.49 6.02
N CYS A 121 8.55 -14.45 6.00
CA CYS A 121 9.31 -14.82 7.18
C CYS A 121 9.97 -13.58 7.82
N GLY A 122 9.86 -13.44 9.14
CA GLY A 122 10.38 -12.28 9.86
C GLY A 122 9.46 -11.05 9.86
N SER A 123 8.20 -11.19 9.42
CA SER A 123 7.16 -10.18 9.63
C SER A 123 6.84 -10.02 11.13
N GLU A 124 6.43 -8.80 11.53
CA GLU A 124 5.91 -8.56 12.88
C GLU A 124 4.43 -8.94 12.99
N LEU A 125 3.67 -8.87 11.89
CA LEU A 125 2.29 -9.35 11.84
C LEU A 125 2.27 -10.86 12.01
N GLU A 126 1.42 -11.34 12.92
CA GLU A 126 1.39 -12.76 13.34
C GLU A 126 0.98 -13.70 12.18
N ASP A 127 0.03 -13.28 11.36
CA ASP A 127 -0.61 -14.11 10.34
C ASP A 127 -0.67 -13.36 9.02
N THR A 128 -0.02 -13.89 7.97
CA THR A 128 0.18 -13.18 6.69
C THR A 128 -0.29 -14.04 5.52
N TYR A 129 -0.83 -13.39 4.49
CA TYR A 129 -1.25 -14.02 3.25
C TYR A 129 -0.51 -13.43 2.06
N MET A 130 -0.17 -14.26 1.09
CA MET A 130 0.56 -13.86 -0.11
C MET A 130 -0.12 -14.38 -1.37
N SER A 131 -0.21 -13.53 -2.39
CA SER A 131 -0.64 -13.90 -3.75
C SER A 131 0.42 -13.51 -4.78
N ILE A 132 0.67 -14.37 -5.75
CA ILE A 132 1.53 -14.10 -6.90
C ILE A 132 0.67 -14.05 -8.15
N LEU A 133 0.72 -12.92 -8.85
CA LEU A 133 -0.03 -12.69 -10.08
C LEU A 133 0.92 -12.60 -11.28
N ASN A 134 0.43 -12.97 -12.46
CA ASN A 134 1.15 -12.70 -13.71
C ASN A 134 1.02 -11.21 -14.14
N GLY A 135 1.66 -10.82 -15.24
CA GLY A 135 1.59 -9.46 -15.77
C GLY A 135 0.17 -8.97 -16.09
N ALA A 136 -0.74 -9.86 -16.46
CA ALA A 136 -2.14 -9.55 -16.69
C ALA A 136 -2.92 -9.33 -15.39
N GLY A 137 -2.43 -9.82 -14.25
CA GLY A 137 -3.08 -9.75 -12.94
C GLY A 137 -3.87 -11.02 -12.59
N GLU A 138 -3.62 -12.10 -13.31
CA GLU A 138 -4.23 -13.40 -13.02
C GLU A 138 -3.44 -14.11 -11.92
N LEU A 139 -4.14 -14.71 -10.97
CA LEU A 139 -3.54 -15.44 -9.85
C LEU A 139 -2.81 -16.69 -10.37
N LEU A 140 -1.55 -16.82 -9.99
CA LEU A 140 -0.73 -18.00 -10.27
C LEU A 140 -0.54 -18.88 -9.03
N TYR A 141 -0.21 -18.27 -7.91
CA TYR A 141 0.09 -18.93 -6.64
C TYR A 141 -0.46 -18.12 -5.49
N SER A 142 -0.84 -18.78 -4.41
CA SER A 142 -1.14 -18.15 -3.13
C SER A 142 -0.77 -19.06 -1.97
N ASN A 143 -0.49 -18.48 -0.84
CA ASN A 143 -0.20 -19.19 0.40
C ASN A 143 -0.63 -18.36 1.60
N ASP A 144 -1.18 -19.06 2.58
CA ASP A 144 -1.58 -18.52 3.88
C ASP A 144 -0.50 -18.87 4.93
N ASP A 145 -0.38 -20.17 5.20
CA ASP A 145 0.54 -20.72 6.19
C ASP A 145 1.65 -21.52 5.51
N TYR A 146 2.86 -21.39 6.02
CA TYR A 146 3.96 -22.23 5.55
C TYR A 146 4.23 -23.37 6.54
N ALA A 147 3.75 -24.55 6.19
CA ALA A 147 3.92 -25.77 6.97
C ALA A 147 5.27 -26.49 6.74
N GLY A 148 6.27 -25.82 6.17
CA GLY A 148 7.60 -26.38 5.89
C GLY A 148 8.55 -26.27 7.08
N GLU A 149 9.23 -27.36 7.41
CA GLU A 149 10.13 -27.40 8.56
C GLU A 149 11.24 -26.33 8.50
N GLY A 150 11.28 -25.46 9.51
CA GLY A 150 12.45 -24.66 9.90
C GLY A 150 12.81 -23.47 9.02
N GLN A 151 11.96 -23.07 8.06
CA GLN A 151 12.28 -21.94 7.16
C GLN A 151 11.67 -20.60 7.57
N CYS A 152 10.56 -20.59 8.31
CA CYS A 152 10.04 -19.45 9.02
C CYS A 152 9.95 -19.79 10.50
N GLU A 153 10.28 -18.85 11.39
CA GLU A 153 10.11 -19.03 12.84
C GLU A 153 8.62 -19.11 13.20
N ASN A 154 7.77 -18.43 12.42
CA ASN A 154 6.33 -18.46 12.57
C ASN A 154 5.71 -19.18 11.35
N GLU A 155 5.04 -20.31 11.59
CA GLU A 155 4.39 -21.13 10.55
C GLU A 155 3.22 -20.43 9.85
N LYS A 156 2.64 -19.39 10.47
CA LYS A 156 1.59 -18.56 9.89
C LYS A 156 2.11 -17.48 8.93
N HIS A 157 3.42 -17.42 8.71
CA HIS A 157 3.96 -16.54 7.70
C HIS A 157 3.93 -17.20 6.32
N ALA A 158 3.30 -16.53 5.36
CA ALA A 158 3.21 -17.02 4.00
C ALA A 158 4.59 -17.19 3.34
N ARG A 159 4.78 -18.31 2.63
CA ARG A 159 5.98 -18.58 1.85
C ARG A 159 5.64 -19.41 0.61
N ILE A 160 6.11 -18.98 -0.55
CA ILE A 160 5.88 -19.64 -1.84
C ILE A 160 7.22 -19.90 -2.52
N GLU A 161 7.48 -21.15 -2.85
CA GLU A 161 8.64 -21.57 -3.62
C GLU A 161 8.21 -21.97 -5.03
N VAL A 162 8.71 -21.27 -6.04
CA VAL A 162 8.40 -21.58 -7.43
C VAL A 162 9.67 -22.02 -8.15
N LYS A 163 9.66 -23.26 -8.62
CA LYS A 163 10.73 -23.79 -9.47
C LYS A 163 10.49 -23.39 -10.91
N LYS A 164 11.56 -22.94 -11.58
CA LYS A 164 11.54 -22.55 -13.00
C LYS A 164 10.43 -21.56 -13.35
N LEU A 165 10.29 -20.50 -12.54
CA LEU A 165 9.38 -19.41 -12.87
C LEU A 165 9.85 -18.77 -14.18
N PRO A 166 9.03 -18.74 -15.26
CA PRO A 166 9.45 -18.23 -16.57
C PRO A 166 9.87 -16.77 -16.54
N SER A 167 10.56 -16.31 -17.58
CA SER A 167 10.76 -14.88 -17.80
C SER A 167 9.41 -14.17 -17.96
N GLY A 168 9.24 -13.01 -17.34
CA GLY A 168 7.97 -12.28 -17.37
C GLY A 168 7.87 -11.20 -16.31
N THR A 169 6.73 -10.53 -16.29
CA THR A 169 6.36 -9.57 -15.24
C THR A 169 5.43 -10.26 -14.25
N TYR A 170 5.70 -10.10 -12.98
CA TYR A 170 4.93 -10.66 -11.88
C TYR A 170 4.58 -9.58 -10.87
N TYR A 171 3.48 -9.79 -10.15
CA TYR A 171 3.10 -8.97 -9.02
C TYR A 171 2.96 -9.85 -7.79
N VAL A 172 3.56 -9.41 -6.70
CA VAL A 172 3.38 -9.99 -5.37
C VAL A 172 2.40 -9.11 -4.62
N VAL A 173 1.36 -9.70 -4.08
CA VAL A 173 0.41 -9.04 -3.18
C VAL A 173 0.67 -9.58 -1.79
N SER A 174 1.01 -8.70 -0.87
CA SER A 174 1.30 -9.01 0.52
C SER A 174 0.23 -8.39 1.39
N GLU A 175 -0.44 -9.20 2.18
CA GLU A 175 -1.55 -8.79 3.07
C GLU A 175 -1.55 -9.61 4.35
N GLY A 176 -2.28 -9.19 5.36
CA GLY A 176 -2.57 -10.03 6.51
C GLY A 176 -3.70 -11.01 6.20
N SER A 177 -3.80 -12.10 6.95
CA SER A 177 -4.91 -13.05 6.78
C SER A 177 -6.24 -12.41 7.21
N VAL A 178 -6.24 -11.60 8.27
CA VAL A 178 -7.42 -10.88 8.80
C VAL A 178 -7.05 -9.47 9.26
N ASP A 179 -5.89 -9.30 9.90
CA ASP A 179 -5.45 -8.07 10.55
C ASP A 179 -4.45 -7.30 9.68
N ASN A 180 -4.28 -6.02 9.97
CA ASN A 180 -3.28 -5.15 9.37
C ASN A 180 -2.09 -4.99 10.31
N GLY A 181 -0.88 -4.84 9.77
CA GLY A 181 0.32 -4.65 10.54
C GLY A 181 1.58 -4.68 9.69
N ARG A 182 2.72 -4.84 10.31
CA ARG A 182 4.00 -4.79 9.63
C ARG A 182 4.37 -6.13 9.01
N ILE A 183 4.42 -6.14 7.68
CA ILE A 183 4.81 -7.30 6.86
C ILE A 183 6.16 -7.00 6.21
N THR A 184 7.08 -7.96 6.29
CA THR A 184 8.34 -7.94 5.54
C THR A 184 8.21 -8.88 4.35
N THR A 185 8.21 -8.34 3.14
CA THR A 185 8.17 -9.11 1.90
C THR A 185 9.59 -9.31 1.39
N THR A 186 10.02 -10.57 1.29
CA THR A 186 11.31 -10.96 0.73
C THR A 186 11.10 -11.76 -0.55
N ILE A 187 11.88 -11.45 -1.58
CA ILE A 187 11.90 -12.16 -2.87
C ILE A 187 13.35 -12.51 -3.17
N GLU A 188 13.66 -13.78 -3.34
CA GLU A 188 15.02 -14.23 -3.57
C GLU A 188 15.09 -15.36 -4.58
N ALA A 189 16.20 -15.41 -5.35
CA ALA A 189 16.56 -16.59 -6.09
C ALA A 189 17.58 -17.38 -5.26
N PRO A 190 17.21 -18.58 -4.76
CA PRO A 190 18.15 -19.39 -4.03
C PRO A 190 19.32 -19.78 -4.96
N ASN A 191 20.54 -19.56 -4.50
CA ASN A 191 21.72 -20.07 -5.16
C ASN A 191 21.77 -21.60 -4.92
N PHE A 192 21.21 -22.36 -5.84
CA PHE A 192 21.50 -23.81 -5.85
C PHE A 192 22.92 -24.01 -6.37
N SER A 193 23.83 -24.29 -5.44
CA SER A 193 25.18 -24.79 -5.74
C SER A 193 25.15 -26.24 -6.18
#